data_352bc40ee1aa68e3c5d4594240ebbf27
#
_entry.id   352bc40ee1aa68e3c5d4594240ebbf27
#
_cell.length_a   1.000
_cell.length_b   1.000
_cell.length_c   1.000
_cell.angle_alpha   90.00
_cell.angle_beta   90.00
_cell.angle_gamma   90.00
#
_symmetry.space_group_name_H-M   'P 1'
#
loop_
_entity.id
_entity.type
_entity.pdbx_description
1 polymer ?
#
loop_
_entity_poly.entity_id
_entity_poly.type
_entity_poly.pdbx_seq_one_letter_code
_entity_poly.pdbx_strand_id
1 'polypeptide(L)'
;MNVYNIIWADDECDTLCRDIAVVKLFDKYGIEVIDSCHTSEELRRSFTTFSDRVDAVIVDGNFSRDDVEYLESDDISGLIHTISLIELFNVKRDIPFFLYTGRKNMLMQICKNGELTYFIKNDRIFQKGEIERLASCIVSVVDKISSPEHHVIKRFFPLLKEAREISTSLEEELRMFLLAEEKDNRCDQAVDQFTHLRKMLEIIIDMCKENDIIPSMNTQLNDIKYFVGKGGHNNGSKPKEGVWPPVISSYIWSMIDILQDGSHKVKDLNLHVSDYVVENNTPFLFRSCLYQIMELIRWYKDTEKKMLERKLIPPLYTIDREKKYQSNKNSQRITSSM
;
A
#
# COMPACT_ATOMS: atom_id res chain seq x y z
N MET A 1 8.44 12.77 -5.26
CA MET A 1 8.79 13.40 -3.97
C MET A 1 8.46 12.37 -2.90
N ASN A 2 9.36 12.09 -1.96
CA ASN A 2 9.04 11.17 -0.87
C ASN A 2 7.98 11.82 0.03
N VAL A 3 7.05 11.02 0.56
CA VAL A 3 6.08 11.47 1.57
C VAL A 3 6.57 10.97 2.93
N TYR A 4 6.62 11.84 3.93
CA TYR A 4 7.05 11.55 5.30
C TYR A 4 5.85 11.61 6.22
N ASN A 5 5.38 10.44 6.68
CA ASN A 5 4.20 10.33 7.52
C ASN A 5 4.56 10.55 8.98
N ILE A 6 3.99 11.56 9.59
CA ILE A 6 4.25 11.87 11.00
C ILE A 6 2.99 11.80 11.86
N ILE A 7 3.18 11.47 13.13
CA ILE A 7 2.19 11.70 14.17
C ILE A 7 2.62 12.95 14.93
N TRP A 8 1.66 13.85 15.19
CA TRP A 8 1.91 15.04 15.99
C TRP A 8 1.21 14.95 17.34
N ALA A 9 1.98 14.82 18.42
CA ALA A 9 1.53 14.73 19.79
C ALA A 9 1.73 16.07 20.51
N ASP A 10 0.68 16.88 20.58
CA ASP A 10 0.67 18.25 21.14
C ASP A 10 -0.78 18.57 21.50
N ASP A 11 -1.04 19.18 22.64
CA ASP A 11 -2.37 19.61 23.06
C ASP A 11 -2.96 20.71 22.16
N GLU A 12 -2.11 21.46 21.45
CA GLU A 12 -2.48 22.48 20.47
C GLU A 12 -2.40 21.99 19.01
N CYS A 13 -2.19 20.69 18.76
CA CYS A 13 -1.91 20.16 17.42
C CYS A 13 -2.98 20.49 16.39
N ASP A 14 -4.26 20.51 16.74
CA ASP A 14 -5.36 20.87 15.84
C ASP A 14 -5.23 22.28 15.27
N THR A 15 -4.77 23.22 16.08
CA THR A 15 -4.53 24.61 15.66
C THR A 15 -3.32 24.70 14.73
N LEU A 16 -2.24 24.01 15.08
CA LEU A 16 -0.99 24.00 14.32
C LEU A 16 -1.16 23.27 12.97
N CYS A 17 -1.88 22.15 12.94
CA CYS A 17 -2.17 21.41 11.70
C CYS A 17 -3.10 22.17 10.74
N ARG A 18 -3.84 23.17 11.20
CA ARG A 18 -4.69 24.04 10.37
C ARG A 18 -4.01 25.36 9.99
N ASP A 19 -2.86 25.67 10.56
CA ASP A 19 -2.09 26.86 10.16
C ASP A 19 -1.60 26.70 8.72
N ILE A 20 -2.08 27.60 7.85
CA ILE A 20 -1.77 27.60 6.41
C ILE A 20 -0.25 27.66 6.16
N ALA A 21 0.50 28.36 7.00
CA ALA A 21 1.95 28.47 6.86
C ALA A 21 2.63 27.13 7.18
N VAL A 22 2.18 26.42 8.21
CA VAL A 22 2.67 25.10 8.60
C VAL A 22 2.33 24.08 7.51
N VAL A 23 1.07 24.05 7.04
CA VAL A 23 0.62 23.14 5.97
C VAL A 23 1.44 23.32 4.70
N LYS A 24 1.58 24.55 4.21
CA LYS A 24 2.39 24.84 2.99
C LYS A 24 3.85 24.45 3.16
N LEU A 25 4.39 24.62 4.36
CA LEU A 25 5.76 24.26 4.64
C LEU A 25 5.93 22.74 4.64
N PHE A 26 5.03 22.02 5.28
CA PHE A 26 5.04 20.56 5.30
C PHE A 26 4.87 19.99 3.89
N ASP A 27 3.95 20.52 3.11
CA ASP A 27 3.79 20.15 1.68
C ASP A 27 5.10 20.35 0.90
N LYS A 28 5.81 21.48 1.13
CA LYS A 28 7.13 21.75 0.50
C LYS A 28 8.17 20.67 0.80
N TYR A 29 8.13 20.11 2.02
CA TYR A 29 9.05 19.06 2.46
C TYR A 29 8.50 17.63 2.25
N GLY A 30 7.27 17.48 1.74
CA GLY A 30 6.62 16.18 1.57
C GLY A 30 6.21 15.54 2.90
N ILE A 31 5.96 16.33 3.94
CA ILE A 31 5.53 15.84 5.25
C ILE A 31 4.01 15.80 5.31
N GLU A 32 3.46 14.66 5.70
CA GLU A 32 2.03 14.44 5.92
C GLU A 32 1.78 14.11 7.40
N VAL A 33 0.94 14.90 8.08
CA VAL A 33 0.46 14.59 9.43
C VAL A 33 -0.67 13.58 9.28
N ILE A 34 -0.38 12.30 9.55
CA ILE A 34 -1.35 11.21 9.38
C ILE A 34 -2.27 11.06 10.60
N ASP A 35 -1.85 11.59 11.75
CA ASP A 35 -2.67 11.65 12.95
C ASP A 35 -2.17 12.74 13.90
N SER A 36 -3.09 13.28 14.71
CA SER A 36 -2.83 14.25 15.77
C SER A 36 -3.35 13.72 17.10
N CYS A 37 -2.54 13.83 18.16
CA CYS A 37 -2.82 13.25 19.46
C CYS A 37 -2.70 14.32 20.55
N HIS A 38 -3.73 14.42 21.40
CA HIS A 38 -3.75 15.35 22.55
C HIS A 38 -3.27 14.69 23.83
N THR A 39 -3.28 13.35 23.88
CA THR A 39 -2.96 12.57 25.07
C THR A 39 -2.03 11.39 24.74
N SER A 40 -1.35 10.88 25.77
CA SER A 40 -0.48 9.71 25.63
C SER A 40 -1.24 8.44 25.20
N GLU A 41 -2.49 8.30 25.63
CA GLU A 41 -3.33 7.16 25.25
C GLU A 41 -3.77 7.25 23.77
N GLU A 42 -4.07 8.46 23.28
CA GLU A 42 -4.33 8.67 21.85
C GLU A 42 -3.09 8.34 21.03
N LEU A 43 -1.91 8.79 21.47
CA LEU A 43 -0.64 8.45 20.82
C LEU A 43 -0.41 6.93 20.77
N ARG A 44 -0.73 6.21 21.86
CA ARG A 44 -0.64 4.74 21.92
C ARG A 44 -1.57 4.08 20.90
N ARG A 45 -2.80 4.57 20.76
CA ARG A 45 -3.77 4.09 19.76
C ARG A 45 -3.31 4.38 18.35
N SER A 46 -2.80 5.59 18.13
CA SER A 46 -2.25 6.03 16.86
C SER A 46 -1.09 5.12 16.42
N PHE A 47 -0.15 4.81 17.30
CA PHE A 47 0.91 3.84 17.01
C PHE A 47 0.37 2.45 16.67
N THR A 48 -0.66 1.98 17.38
CA THR A 48 -1.26 0.68 17.08
C THR A 48 -1.90 0.65 15.69
N THR A 49 -2.51 1.78 15.28
CA THR A 49 -3.22 1.92 14.01
C THR A 49 -2.27 2.13 12.84
N PHE A 50 -1.20 2.91 13.03
CA PHE A 50 -0.31 3.38 11.97
C PHE A 50 1.13 2.87 12.09
N SER A 51 1.38 1.83 12.90
CA SER A 51 2.73 1.33 13.24
C SER A 51 3.63 1.06 12.03
N ASP A 52 3.07 0.67 10.89
CA ASP A 52 3.78 0.36 9.65
C ASP A 52 3.93 1.57 8.70
N ARG A 53 3.39 2.74 9.06
CA ARG A 53 3.37 3.94 8.20
C ARG A 53 4.07 5.14 8.78
N VAL A 54 4.20 5.20 10.13
CA VAL A 54 4.82 6.32 10.83
C VAL A 54 6.31 6.37 10.52
N ASP A 55 6.77 7.52 10.06
CA ASP A 55 8.18 7.78 9.78
C ASP A 55 8.83 8.57 10.90
N ALA A 56 8.06 9.42 11.60
CA ALA A 56 8.55 10.20 12.73
C ALA A 56 7.41 10.66 13.65
N VAL A 57 7.75 11.10 14.85
CA VAL A 57 6.82 11.68 15.81
C VAL A 57 7.29 13.07 16.22
N ILE A 58 6.39 14.06 16.21
CA ILE A 58 6.61 15.35 16.87
C ILE A 58 5.92 15.29 18.23
N VAL A 59 6.61 15.70 19.28
CA VAL A 59 6.09 15.70 20.65
C VAL A 59 6.26 17.09 21.24
N ASP A 60 5.21 17.66 21.83
CA ASP A 60 5.37 18.86 22.65
C ASP A 60 6.05 18.55 23.96
N GLY A 61 6.88 19.47 24.44
CA GLY A 61 7.56 19.34 25.71
C GLY A 61 6.64 19.37 26.94
N ASN A 62 5.39 19.79 26.76
CA ASN A 62 4.35 19.82 27.80
C ASN A 62 3.28 18.75 27.64
N PHE A 63 3.49 17.77 26.75
CA PHE A 63 2.50 16.75 26.46
C PHE A 63 2.07 15.99 27.72
N SER A 64 0.76 16.03 28.03
CA SER A 64 0.21 15.57 29.30
C SER A 64 -0.16 14.08 29.31
N ARG A 65 -0.26 13.52 30.53
CA ARG A 65 -0.91 12.24 30.80
C ARG A 65 -2.42 12.41 30.89
N ASP A 66 -3.17 11.38 30.49
CA ASP A 66 -4.64 11.36 30.52
C ASP A 66 -5.26 11.50 31.91
N ASP A 67 -4.48 11.24 32.99
CA ASP A 67 -5.00 11.02 34.34
C ASP A 67 -4.66 12.13 35.34
N VAL A 68 -4.03 13.23 34.94
CA VAL A 68 -3.54 14.21 35.91
C VAL A 68 -4.04 15.59 35.56
N GLU A 69 -4.97 16.12 36.38
CA GLU A 69 -5.27 17.54 36.45
C GLU A 69 -3.97 18.32 36.69
N TYR A 70 -3.71 19.26 35.82
CA TYR A 70 -2.66 20.28 35.83
C TYR A 70 -1.61 20.15 36.94
N LEU A 71 -0.55 19.38 36.66
CA LEU A 71 0.66 19.42 37.50
C LEU A 71 1.41 20.73 37.26
N GLU A 72 2.15 21.17 38.30
CA GLU A 72 2.91 22.42 38.29
C GLU A 72 3.76 22.56 37.03
N SER A 73 3.97 23.78 36.59
CA SER A 73 4.51 24.19 35.29
C SER A 73 5.88 23.61 34.88
N ASP A 74 6.52 22.81 35.71
CA ASP A 74 7.88 22.28 35.53
C ASP A 74 7.95 20.73 35.50
N ASP A 75 6.78 20.04 35.49
CA ASP A 75 6.74 18.59 35.47
C ASP A 75 6.91 18.02 34.04
N ILE A 76 7.98 17.25 33.84
CA ILE A 76 8.30 16.55 32.60
C ILE A 76 7.86 15.07 32.60
N SER A 77 7.14 14.62 33.63
CA SER A 77 6.77 13.22 33.78
C SER A 77 5.90 12.71 32.60
N GLY A 78 5.02 13.57 32.08
CA GLY A 78 4.24 13.30 30.88
C GLY A 78 5.12 13.08 29.65
N LEU A 79 6.12 13.92 29.45
CA LEU A 79 7.08 13.78 28.36
C LEU A 79 7.90 12.50 28.49
N ILE A 80 8.41 12.18 29.68
CA ILE A 80 9.17 10.94 29.93
C ILE A 80 8.29 9.71 29.65
N HIS A 81 7.04 9.74 30.09
CA HIS A 81 6.09 8.66 29.79
C HIS A 81 5.87 8.49 28.29
N THR A 82 5.67 9.58 27.56
CA THR A 82 5.48 9.60 26.10
C THR A 82 6.71 9.06 25.38
N ILE A 83 7.92 9.45 25.80
CA ILE A 83 9.18 8.92 25.25
C ILE A 83 9.27 7.41 25.49
N SER A 84 8.97 6.96 26.70
CA SER A 84 8.98 5.52 27.05
C SER A 84 7.99 4.73 26.20
N LEU A 85 6.82 5.29 25.87
CA LEU A 85 5.86 4.72 24.92
C LEU A 85 6.47 4.60 23.53
N ILE A 86 7.07 5.66 23.01
CA ILE A 86 7.71 5.65 21.67
C ILE A 86 8.82 4.59 21.64
N GLU A 87 9.66 4.51 22.65
CA GLU A 87 10.72 3.51 22.74
C GLU A 87 10.18 2.07 22.79
N LEU A 88 9.04 1.84 23.45
CA LEU A 88 8.39 0.54 23.47
C LEU A 88 7.97 0.09 22.07
N PHE A 89 7.48 1.01 21.24
CA PHE A 89 7.13 0.72 19.83
C PHE A 89 8.36 0.64 18.93
N ASN A 90 9.46 1.28 19.29
CA ASN A 90 10.72 1.26 18.55
C ASN A 90 11.49 -0.07 18.63
N VAL A 91 11.09 -1.03 19.46
CA VAL A 91 11.73 -2.36 19.55
C VAL A 91 11.79 -3.06 18.16
N LYS A 92 10.89 -2.72 17.24
CA LYS A 92 10.86 -3.27 15.88
C LYS A 92 11.23 -2.29 14.78
N ARG A 93 11.30 -0.98 15.10
CA ARG A 93 11.52 0.11 14.13
C ARG A 93 12.21 1.26 14.84
N ASP A 94 13.14 1.89 14.18
CA ASP A 94 13.81 3.09 14.67
C ASP A 94 13.01 4.33 14.22
N ILE A 95 11.86 4.59 14.87
CA ILE A 95 11.03 5.76 14.59
C ILE A 95 11.59 6.95 15.34
N PRO A 96 12.18 7.95 14.66
CA PRO A 96 12.71 9.11 15.31
C PRO A 96 11.60 9.98 15.88
N PHE A 97 11.85 10.58 17.05
CA PHE A 97 10.96 11.59 17.59
C PHE A 97 11.70 12.94 17.75
N PHE A 98 10.92 14.01 17.68
CA PHE A 98 11.39 15.38 17.71
C PHE A 98 10.59 16.16 18.73
N LEU A 99 11.28 16.91 19.59
CA LEU A 99 10.60 17.82 20.52
C LEU A 99 10.40 19.18 19.87
N TYR A 100 9.15 19.66 19.88
CA TYR A 100 8.78 20.98 19.40
C TYR A 100 8.07 21.74 20.51
N THR A 101 8.77 22.62 21.20
CA THR A 101 8.32 23.15 22.49
C THR A 101 8.57 24.64 22.64
N GLY A 102 7.71 25.32 23.41
CA GLY A 102 7.93 26.68 23.85
C GLY A 102 9.03 26.84 24.93
N ARG A 103 9.52 25.73 25.54
CA ARG A 103 10.44 25.72 26.69
C ARG A 103 11.80 25.07 26.38
N LYS A 104 12.31 25.27 25.20
CA LYS A 104 13.56 24.64 24.70
C LYS A 104 14.73 24.78 25.70
N ASN A 105 14.93 25.96 26.26
CA ASN A 105 16.05 26.20 27.19
C ASN A 105 15.94 25.37 28.48
N MET A 106 14.74 25.21 29.02
CA MET A 106 14.46 24.37 30.18
C MET A 106 14.74 22.91 29.86
N LEU A 107 14.21 22.39 28.75
CA LEU A 107 14.46 21.00 28.31
C LEU A 107 15.94 20.73 28.05
N MET A 108 16.68 21.68 27.48
CA MET A 108 18.11 21.56 27.27
C MET A 108 18.90 21.49 28.61
N GLN A 109 18.43 22.14 29.66
CA GLN A 109 19.04 22.03 31.01
C GLN A 109 18.77 20.67 31.64
N ILE A 110 17.54 20.17 31.55
CA ILE A 110 17.14 18.84 32.04
C ILE A 110 17.93 17.75 31.29
N CYS A 111 18.06 17.88 29.98
CA CYS A 111 18.85 16.98 29.17
C CYS A 111 20.32 16.92 29.59
N LYS A 112 20.94 18.05 29.96
CA LYS A 112 22.32 18.09 30.45
C LYS A 112 22.52 17.32 31.78
N ASN A 113 21.46 17.17 32.57
CA ASN A 113 21.47 16.41 33.81
C ASN A 113 21.32 14.89 33.63
N GLY A 114 21.24 14.39 32.39
CA GLY A 114 21.30 12.97 32.06
C GLY A 114 19.99 12.30 31.70
N GLU A 115 18.85 12.91 32.00
CA GLU A 115 17.52 12.27 31.80
C GLU A 115 17.07 12.20 30.33
N LEU A 116 17.58 13.11 29.50
CA LEU A 116 17.19 13.18 28.08
C LEU A 116 18.42 13.31 27.13
N THR A 117 19.52 12.64 27.46
CA THR A 117 20.79 12.68 26.69
C THR A 117 20.66 12.31 25.24
N TYR A 118 19.65 11.49 24.88
CA TYR A 118 19.35 11.10 23.50
C TYR A 118 19.01 12.32 22.62
N PHE A 119 18.18 13.22 23.10
CA PHE A 119 17.74 14.39 22.32
C PHE A 119 18.87 15.38 22.05
N ILE A 120 19.77 15.56 23.03
CA ILE A 120 20.92 16.46 22.87
C ILE A 120 21.90 15.91 21.83
N LYS A 121 22.20 14.64 21.88
CA LYS A 121 23.13 13.98 20.93
C LYS A 121 22.70 14.11 19.49
N ASN A 122 21.38 14.14 19.26
CA ASN A 122 20.81 14.14 17.91
C ASN A 122 20.28 15.51 17.47
N ASP A 123 20.41 16.57 18.27
CA ASP A 123 19.90 17.93 17.99
C ASP A 123 18.40 17.92 17.56
N ARG A 124 17.57 17.17 18.29
CA ARG A 124 16.16 16.95 17.97
C ARG A 124 15.20 17.78 18.84
N ILE A 125 15.69 18.87 19.44
CA ILE A 125 14.88 19.81 20.24
C ILE A 125 14.75 21.13 19.49
N PHE A 126 13.51 21.53 19.21
CA PHE A 126 13.17 22.72 18.46
C PHE A 126 12.28 23.66 19.28
N GLN A 127 12.54 24.98 19.18
CA GLN A 127 11.69 26.01 19.78
C GLN A 127 10.41 26.15 18.92
N LYS A 128 9.24 26.36 19.55
CA LYS A 128 8.03 26.78 18.84
C LYS A 128 8.35 28.03 18.00
N GLY A 129 8.13 27.95 16.66
CA GLY A 129 8.59 28.94 15.67
C GLY A 129 9.74 28.47 14.78
N GLU A 130 10.53 27.44 15.17
CA GLU A 130 11.58 26.85 14.31
C GLU A 130 11.02 25.75 13.38
N ILE A 131 9.79 25.88 12.87
CA ILE A 131 9.08 24.81 12.14
C ILE A 131 9.79 24.39 10.86
N GLU A 132 10.41 25.31 10.12
CA GLU A 132 11.16 24.99 8.89
C GLU A 132 12.42 24.17 9.21
N ARG A 133 13.09 24.51 10.30
CA ARG A 133 14.27 23.76 10.77
C ARG A 133 13.86 22.36 11.25
N LEU A 134 12.73 22.24 11.93
CA LEU A 134 12.14 20.97 12.33
C LEU A 134 11.82 20.11 11.10
N ALA A 135 11.09 20.65 10.13
CA ALA A 135 10.73 19.94 8.90
C ALA A 135 11.95 19.43 8.12
N SER A 136 12.96 20.29 7.94
CA SER A 136 14.22 19.90 7.30
C SER A 136 14.96 18.80 8.08
N CYS A 137 14.96 18.87 9.41
CA CYS A 137 15.59 17.86 10.25
C CYS A 137 14.84 16.52 10.20
N ILE A 138 13.50 16.51 10.22
CA ILE A 138 12.69 15.29 10.05
C ILE A 138 13.09 14.58 8.78
N VAL A 139 13.07 15.26 7.63
CA VAL A 139 13.45 14.67 6.34
C VAL A 139 14.86 14.09 6.39
N SER A 140 15.83 14.87 6.87
CA SER A 140 17.24 14.42 6.92
C SER A 140 17.46 13.22 7.83
N VAL A 141 16.74 13.13 8.94
CA VAL A 141 16.89 12.04 9.92
C VAL A 141 16.18 10.80 9.42
N VAL A 142 14.94 10.94 8.93
CA VAL A 142 14.17 9.82 8.40
C VAL A 142 14.88 9.19 7.21
N ASP A 143 15.41 9.98 6.28
CA ASP A 143 16.16 9.45 5.13
C ASP A 143 17.41 8.66 5.55
N LYS A 144 18.03 9.01 6.68
CA LYS A 144 19.20 8.28 7.21
C LYS A 144 18.83 6.98 7.94
N ILE A 145 17.68 6.97 8.62
CA ILE A 145 17.26 5.84 9.47
C ILE A 145 16.47 4.81 8.67
N SER A 146 15.76 5.23 7.62
CA SER A 146 14.87 4.35 6.88
C SER A 146 15.60 3.17 6.27
N SER A 147 15.16 1.95 6.64
CA SER A 147 15.63 0.76 5.95
C SER A 147 15.21 0.77 4.48
N PRO A 148 15.95 0.11 3.59
CA PRO A 148 15.51 -0.08 2.20
C PRO A 148 14.07 -0.60 2.10
N GLU A 149 13.67 -1.50 3.00
CA GLU A 149 12.32 -2.05 3.10
C GLU A 149 11.25 -0.98 3.37
N HIS A 150 11.54 -0.05 4.27
CA HIS A 150 10.63 1.07 4.57
C HIS A 150 10.46 1.99 3.35
N HIS A 151 11.53 2.29 2.63
CA HIS A 151 11.47 3.08 1.40
C HIS A 151 10.61 2.42 0.32
N VAL A 152 10.71 1.09 0.18
CA VAL A 152 9.88 0.34 -0.78
C VAL A 152 8.41 0.42 -0.41
N ILE A 153 8.06 0.08 0.83
CA ILE A 153 6.67 0.13 1.30
C ILE A 153 6.09 1.54 1.12
N LYS A 154 6.86 2.55 1.49
CA LYS A 154 6.48 3.95 1.36
C LYS A 154 6.26 4.37 -0.09
N ARG A 155 7.19 4.03 -0.98
CA ARG A 155 7.08 4.30 -2.42
C ARG A 155 5.81 3.73 -3.03
N PHE A 156 5.41 2.54 -2.62
CA PHE A 156 4.25 1.84 -3.14
C PHE A 156 3.00 1.92 -2.22
N PHE A 157 3.06 2.76 -1.18
CA PHE A 157 1.98 2.87 -0.20
C PHE A 157 0.59 3.13 -0.81
N PRO A 158 0.40 4.06 -1.76
CA PRO A 158 -0.91 4.27 -2.36
C PRO A 158 -1.46 3.02 -3.02
N LEU A 159 -0.60 2.25 -3.70
CA LEU A 159 -0.99 1.01 -4.36
C LEU A 159 -1.28 -0.12 -3.36
N LEU A 160 -0.48 -0.24 -2.29
CA LEU A 160 -0.72 -1.21 -1.22
C LEU A 160 -2.06 -0.93 -0.51
N LYS A 161 -2.39 0.35 -0.30
CA LYS A 161 -3.69 0.75 0.23
C LYS A 161 -4.83 0.31 -0.69
N GLU A 162 -4.72 0.57 -1.99
CA GLU A 162 -5.71 0.13 -2.98
C GLU A 162 -5.85 -1.40 -3.01
N ALA A 163 -4.73 -2.13 -2.97
CA ALA A 163 -4.72 -3.59 -2.91
C ALA A 163 -5.43 -4.10 -1.64
N ARG A 164 -5.20 -3.46 -0.49
CA ARG A 164 -5.86 -3.80 0.78
C ARG A 164 -7.36 -3.57 0.75
N GLU A 165 -7.81 -2.49 0.11
CA GLU A 165 -9.24 -2.20 -0.07
C GLU A 165 -9.93 -3.25 -0.96
N ILE A 166 -9.18 -3.89 -1.88
CA ILE A 166 -9.67 -5.03 -2.66
C ILE A 166 -9.67 -6.30 -1.81
N SER A 167 -8.52 -6.64 -1.22
CA SER A 167 -8.35 -7.82 -0.37
C SER A 167 -7.08 -7.72 0.47
N THR A 168 -7.18 -8.06 1.77
CA THR A 168 -6.01 -8.15 2.66
C THR A 168 -4.96 -9.13 2.11
N SER A 169 -5.41 -10.27 1.56
CA SER A 169 -4.49 -11.25 0.95
C SER A 169 -3.76 -10.69 -0.28
N LEU A 170 -4.42 -9.84 -1.07
CA LEU A 170 -3.77 -9.18 -2.22
C LEU A 170 -2.69 -8.20 -1.76
N GLU A 171 -2.94 -7.40 -0.72
CA GLU A 171 -1.93 -6.52 -0.14
C GLU A 171 -0.73 -7.30 0.40
N GLU A 172 -0.97 -8.37 1.14
CA GLU A 172 0.09 -9.20 1.74
C GLU A 172 1.00 -9.81 0.67
N GLU A 173 0.42 -10.40 -0.38
CA GLU A 173 1.18 -10.95 -1.50
C GLU A 173 1.98 -9.86 -2.24
N LEU A 174 1.36 -8.73 -2.55
CA LEU A 174 2.03 -7.61 -3.22
C LEU A 174 3.18 -7.06 -2.37
N ARG A 175 2.96 -6.86 -1.07
CA ARG A 175 3.99 -6.40 -0.12
C ARG A 175 5.18 -7.34 -0.07
N MET A 176 4.93 -8.65 0.00
CA MET A 176 5.99 -9.67 0.01
C MET A 176 6.88 -9.54 -1.22
N PHE A 177 6.30 -9.39 -2.42
CA PHE A 177 7.07 -9.24 -3.65
C PHE A 177 7.85 -7.94 -3.73
N LEU A 178 7.25 -6.82 -3.35
CA LEU A 178 7.93 -5.53 -3.36
C LEU A 178 9.15 -5.52 -2.43
N LEU A 179 9.05 -6.19 -1.27
CA LEU A 179 10.17 -6.33 -0.33
C LEU A 179 11.23 -7.33 -0.82
N ALA A 180 10.82 -8.41 -1.48
CA ALA A 180 11.75 -9.38 -2.03
C ALA A 180 12.57 -8.81 -3.20
N GLU A 181 11.94 -7.96 -4.05
CA GLU A 181 12.62 -7.28 -5.15
C GLU A 181 13.77 -6.37 -4.70
N GLU A 182 13.63 -5.72 -3.53
CA GLU A 182 14.70 -4.87 -2.99
C GLU A 182 15.86 -5.66 -2.44
N LYS A 183 15.60 -6.86 -1.92
CA LYS A 183 16.61 -7.68 -1.24
C LYS A 183 17.47 -8.51 -2.18
N ASP A 184 16.93 -8.98 -3.30
CA ASP A 184 17.65 -9.93 -4.13
C ASP A 184 17.26 -9.86 -5.61
N ASN A 185 18.27 -9.73 -6.47
CA ASN A 185 18.12 -9.79 -7.93
C ASN A 185 17.99 -11.23 -8.48
N ARG A 186 17.85 -12.25 -7.64
CA ARG A 186 17.86 -13.66 -8.03
C ARG A 186 16.47 -14.27 -8.03
N CYS A 187 16.11 -14.89 -9.16
CA CYS A 187 14.90 -15.68 -9.33
C CYS A 187 15.09 -17.14 -8.91
N ASP A 188 15.59 -17.41 -7.71
CA ASP A 188 15.94 -18.77 -7.28
C ASP A 188 14.71 -19.70 -7.06
N GLN A 189 13.48 -19.18 -7.11
CA GLN A 189 12.22 -19.91 -6.91
C GLN A 189 11.13 -19.51 -7.91
N ALA A 190 11.45 -19.50 -9.20
CA ALA A 190 10.59 -18.97 -10.25
C ALA A 190 9.17 -19.58 -10.28
N VAL A 191 9.03 -20.88 -10.07
CA VAL A 191 7.71 -21.56 -10.14
C VAL A 191 6.78 -21.10 -9.02
N ASP A 192 7.28 -21.01 -7.80
CA ASP A 192 6.46 -20.54 -6.65
C ASP A 192 6.04 -19.09 -6.84
N GLN A 193 6.91 -18.24 -7.37
CA GLN A 193 6.61 -16.83 -7.62
C GLN A 193 5.49 -16.66 -8.65
N PHE A 194 5.48 -17.43 -9.75
CA PHE A 194 4.37 -17.36 -10.73
C PHE A 194 3.06 -17.87 -10.15
N THR A 195 3.08 -18.83 -9.23
CA THR A 195 1.90 -19.28 -8.50
C THR A 195 1.29 -18.16 -7.65
N HIS A 196 2.10 -17.40 -6.94
CA HIS A 196 1.64 -16.25 -6.17
C HIS A 196 1.11 -15.11 -7.06
N LEU A 197 1.78 -14.78 -8.17
CA LEU A 197 1.28 -13.80 -9.14
C LEU A 197 -0.07 -14.23 -9.74
N ARG A 198 -0.23 -15.52 -10.03
CA ARG A 198 -1.49 -16.08 -10.50
C ARG A 198 -2.60 -15.91 -9.46
N LYS A 199 -2.32 -16.20 -8.17
CA LYS A 199 -3.25 -15.99 -7.07
C LYS A 199 -3.70 -14.52 -6.97
N MET A 200 -2.77 -13.57 -7.10
CA MET A 200 -3.11 -12.15 -7.12
C MET A 200 -4.04 -11.79 -8.27
N LEU A 201 -3.76 -12.31 -9.47
CA LEU A 201 -4.64 -12.11 -10.63
C LEU A 201 -6.04 -12.70 -10.41
N GLU A 202 -6.12 -13.91 -9.87
CA GLU A 202 -7.39 -14.59 -9.55
C GLU A 202 -8.22 -13.78 -8.54
N ILE A 203 -7.61 -13.21 -7.49
CA ILE A 203 -8.29 -12.32 -6.54
C ILE A 203 -8.91 -11.10 -7.25
N ILE A 204 -8.16 -10.43 -8.11
CA ILE A 204 -8.66 -9.26 -8.85
C ILE A 204 -9.82 -9.66 -9.77
N ILE A 205 -9.71 -10.80 -10.45
CA ILE A 205 -10.76 -11.32 -11.33
C ILE A 205 -12.02 -11.64 -10.53
N ASP A 206 -11.91 -12.25 -9.37
CA ASP A 206 -13.05 -12.60 -8.55
C ASP A 206 -13.78 -11.34 -8.06
N MET A 207 -13.05 -10.33 -7.65
CA MET A 207 -13.64 -9.01 -7.34
C MET A 207 -14.32 -8.37 -8.56
N CYS A 208 -13.77 -8.54 -9.76
CA CYS A 208 -14.43 -8.09 -10.99
C CYS A 208 -15.74 -8.85 -11.24
N LYS A 209 -15.84 -10.12 -10.88
CA LYS A 209 -17.09 -10.90 -10.98
C LYS A 209 -18.11 -10.46 -9.94
N GLU A 210 -17.69 -10.25 -8.69
CA GLU A 210 -18.54 -9.77 -7.60
C GLU A 210 -19.17 -8.41 -7.89
N ASN A 211 -18.44 -7.55 -8.61
CA ASN A 211 -18.91 -6.22 -9.00
C ASN A 211 -19.51 -6.14 -10.40
N ASP A 212 -19.90 -7.27 -11.01
CA ASP A 212 -20.51 -7.33 -12.33
C ASP A 212 -19.70 -6.66 -13.46
N ILE A 213 -18.37 -6.63 -13.32
CA ILE A 213 -17.44 -6.19 -14.37
C ILE A 213 -17.18 -7.34 -15.34
N ILE A 214 -17.10 -8.56 -14.83
CA ILE A 214 -16.96 -9.82 -15.56
C ILE A 214 -18.15 -10.70 -15.24
N PRO A 215 -18.74 -11.40 -16.24
CA PRO A 215 -19.82 -12.36 -15.97
C PRO A 215 -19.34 -13.51 -15.09
N SER A 216 -20.12 -13.86 -14.07
CA SER A 216 -19.84 -15.00 -13.16
C SER A 216 -19.74 -16.36 -13.87
N MET A 217 -20.36 -16.47 -15.05
CA MET A 217 -20.29 -17.68 -15.89
C MET A 217 -18.90 -17.92 -16.51
N ASN A 218 -18.02 -16.91 -16.54
CA ASN A 218 -16.63 -17.04 -16.98
C ASN A 218 -15.79 -17.57 -15.82
N THR A 219 -15.75 -18.88 -15.65
CA THR A 219 -15.19 -19.52 -14.46
C THR A 219 -13.69 -19.75 -14.55
N GLN A 220 -13.15 -19.97 -15.75
CA GLN A 220 -11.75 -20.26 -15.98
C GLN A 220 -10.99 -19.02 -16.47
N LEU A 221 -9.70 -18.96 -16.22
CA LEU A 221 -8.83 -17.87 -16.69
C LEU A 221 -8.87 -17.72 -18.21
N ASN A 222 -8.96 -18.83 -18.95
CA ASN A 222 -9.12 -18.79 -20.41
C ASN A 222 -10.44 -18.14 -20.84
N ASP A 223 -11.54 -18.33 -20.10
CA ASP A 223 -12.80 -17.64 -20.39
C ASP A 223 -12.63 -16.13 -20.25
N ILE A 224 -11.91 -15.69 -19.20
CA ILE A 224 -11.59 -14.28 -18.97
C ILE A 224 -10.74 -13.71 -20.10
N LYS A 225 -9.70 -14.43 -20.49
CA LYS A 225 -8.82 -14.07 -21.60
C LYS A 225 -9.63 -13.79 -22.89
N TYR A 226 -10.51 -14.72 -23.27
CA TYR A 226 -11.35 -14.54 -24.46
C TYR A 226 -12.40 -13.44 -24.28
N PHE A 227 -12.98 -13.29 -23.10
CA PHE A 227 -13.93 -12.24 -22.80
C PHE A 227 -13.33 -10.85 -23.02
N VAL A 228 -12.13 -10.57 -22.48
CA VAL A 228 -11.51 -9.23 -22.58
C VAL A 228 -10.75 -8.98 -23.89
N GLY A 229 -10.21 -10.04 -24.52
CA GLY A 229 -9.20 -9.90 -25.58
C GLY A 229 -9.75 -9.82 -27.01
N LYS A 230 -10.85 -10.48 -27.33
CA LYS A 230 -11.37 -10.59 -28.70
C LYS A 230 -12.81 -10.07 -28.90
N GLY A 231 -13.24 -9.18 -28.00
CA GLY A 231 -14.56 -8.58 -28.10
C GLY A 231 -15.72 -9.53 -27.77
N GLY A 232 -15.44 -10.57 -27.00
CA GLY A 232 -16.45 -11.47 -26.46
C GLY A 232 -16.03 -12.93 -26.42
N HIS A 233 -16.62 -13.65 -25.48
CA HIS A 233 -16.46 -15.10 -25.33
C HIS A 233 -17.48 -15.90 -26.18
N ASN A 234 -17.17 -17.17 -26.51
CA ASN A 234 -18.04 -18.05 -27.23
C ASN A 234 -19.39 -18.30 -26.53
N ASN A 235 -19.50 -18.06 -25.24
CA ASN A 235 -20.76 -18.11 -24.48
C ASN A 235 -21.66 -16.89 -24.70
N GLY A 236 -21.31 -15.98 -25.60
CA GLY A 236 -22.07 -14.78 -25.95
C GLY A 236 -21.82 -13.57 -25.05
N SER A 237 -20.97 -13.71 -24.02
CA SER A 237 -20.61 -12.56 -23.18
C SER A 237 -19.54 -11.67 -23.82
N LYS A 238 -19.69 -10.35 -23.71
CA LYS A 238 -18.70 -9.37 -24.16
C LYS A 238 -18.68 -8.14 -23.27
N PRO A 239 -17.52 -7.49 -23.09
CA PRO A 239 -17.44 -6.23 -22.34
C PRO A 239 -18.29 -5.15 -23.02
N LYS A 240 -18.82 -4.22 -22.22
CA LYS A 240 -19.32 -2.94 -22.72
C LYS A 240 -18.16 -2.08 -23.22
N GLU A 241 -18.43 -1.26 -24.20
CA GLU A 241 -17.45 -0.34 -24.79
C GLU A 241 -16.89 0.62 -23.72
N GLY A 242 -15.58 0.87 -23.77
CA GLY A 242 -14.90 1.79 -22.85
C GLY A 242 -14.61 1.25 -21.44
N VAL A 243 -15.08 0.05 -21.07
CA VAL A 243 -14.81 -0.55 -19.75
C VAL A 243 -13.38 -1.06 -19.65
N TRP A 244 -12.92 -1.77 -20.69
CA TRP A 244 -11.59 -2.37 -20.75
C TRP A 244 -10.70 -1.59 -21.70
N PRO A 245 -9.76 -0.78 -21.23
CA PRO A 245 -8.76 -0.18 -22.09
C PRO A 245 -7.98 -1.24 -22.85
N PRO A 246 -7.62 -1.02 -24.14
CA PRO A 246 -6.88 -2.01 -24.93
C PRO A 246 -5.58 -2.49 -24.28
N VAL A 247 -4.89 -1.61 -23.54
CA VAL A 247 -3.66 -1.96 -22.82
C VAL A 247 -3.95 -2.96 -21.70
N ILE A 248 -5.01 -2.77 -20.92
CA ILE A 248 -5.42 -3.67 -19.84
C ILE A 248 -5.84 -5.03 -20.40
N SER A 249 -6.62 -5.04 -21.48
CA SER A 249 -6.99 -6.27 -22.19
C SER A 249 -5.77 -7.05 -22.68
N SER A 250 -4.75 -6.34 -23.20
CA SER A 250 -3.49 -6.95 -23.65
C SER A 250 -2.69 -7.54 -22.49
N TYR A 251 -2.67 -6.87 -21.32
CA TYR A 251 -2.01 -7.39 -20.12
C TYR A 251 -2.67 -8.70 -19.65
N ILE A 252 -4.00 -8.70 -19.51
CA ILE A 252 -4.75 -9.92 -19.14
C ILE A 252 -4.45 -11.05 -20.12
N TRP A 253 -4.47 -10.75 -21.42
CA TRP A 253 -4.25 -11.75 -22.46
C TRP A 253 -2.88 -12.44 -22.35
N SER A 254 -1.80 -11.63 -22.28
CA SER A 254 -0.44 -12.17 -22.21
C SER A 254 -0.14 -12.81 -20.86
N MET A 255 -0.61 -12.20 -19.78
CA MET A 255 -0.31 -12.61 -18.42
C MET A 255 -0.95 -13.96 -18.07
N ILE A 256 -2.20 -14.21 -18.51
CA ILE A 256 -2.86 -15.49 -18.27
C ILE A 256 -2.04 -16.65 -18.86
N ASP A 257 -1.53 -16.54 -20.08
CA ASP A 257 -0.72 -17.60 -20.68
C ASP A 257 0.58 -17.82 -19.89
N ILE A 258 1.29 -16.74 -19.55
CA ILE A 258 2.55 -16.80 -18.80
C ILE A 258 2.33 -17.41 -17.40
N LEU A 259 1.30 -16.95 -16.68
CA LEU A 259 1.05 -17.42 -15.31
C LEU A 259 0.52 -18.85 -15.26
N GLN A 260 -0.26 -19.28 -16.26
CA GLN A 260 -0.72 -20.66 -16.34
C GLN A 260 0.44 -21.64 -16.65
N ASP A 261 1.31 -21.29 -17.58
CA ASP A 261 2.47 -22.13 -17.93
C ASP A 261 3.52 -22.11 -16.81
N GLY A 262 3.79 -20.93 -16.21
CA GLY A 262 4.78 -20.77 -15.15
C GLY A 262 4.39 -21.41 -13.81
N SER A 263 3.06 -21.53 -13.51
CA SER A 263 2.58 -22.13 -12.28
C SER A 263 2.28 -23.64 -12.40
N HIS A 264 1.96 -24.10 -13.60
CA HIS A 264 1.70 -25.51 -13.89
C HIS A 264 2.19 -25.83 -15.30
N LYS A 265 2.81 -27.01 -15.50
CA LYS A 265 3.09 -27.50 -16.85
C LYS A 265 1.78 -27.89 -17.54
N VAL A 266 1.15 -26.93 -18.18
CA VAL A 266 -0.05 -27.16 -18.99
C VAL A 266 0.38 -27.69 -20.34
N LYS A 267 0.00 -28.93 -20.65
CA LYS A 267 0.42 -29.64 -21.88
C LYS A 267 0.15 -28.90 -23.20
N ASP A 268 -0.81 -27.98 -23.19
CA ASP A 268 -1.25 -27.26 -24.39
C ASP A 268 -0.62 -25.86 -24.54
N LEU A 269 0.11 -25.38 -23.54
CA LEU A 269 0.83 -24.10 -23.56
C LEU A 269 2.33 -24.37 -23.60
N ASN A 270 2.91 -24.40 -24.78
CA ASN A 270 4.35 -24.64 -24.97
C ASN A 270 5.17 -23.34 -24.85
N LEU A 271 4.94 -22.53 -23.80
CA LEU A 271 5.72 -21.31 -23.56
C LEU A 271 7.04 -21.60 -22.84
N HIS A 272 7.11 -22.72 -22.11
CA HIS A 272 8.29 -23.14 -21.35
C HIS A 272 8.80 -22.04 -20.41
N VAL A 273 7.86 -21.33 -19.72
CA VAL A 273 8.18 -20.18 -18.87
C VAL A 273 9.19 -20.53 -17.78
N SER A 274 9.02 -21.67 -17.11
CA SER A 274 9.94 -22.13 -16.07
C SER A 274 11.34 -22.37 -16.59
N ASP A 275 11.44 -23.06 -17.74
CA ASP A 275 12.72 -23.36 -18.38
C ASP A 275 13.41 -22.06 -18.84
N TYR A 276 12.65 -21.14 -19.47
CA TYR A 276 13.15 -19.85 -19.90
C TYR A 276 13.72 -19.01 -18.75
N VAL A 277 13.03 -18.94 -17.61
CA VAL A 277 13.48 -18.16 -16.45
C VAL A 277 14.74 -18.76 -15.82
N VAL A 278 14.81 -20.11 -15.72
CA VAL A 278 15.99 -20.80 -15.18
C VAL A 278 17.20 -20.63 -16.10
N GLU A 279 17.03 -20.84 -17.40
CA GLU A 279 18.14 -20.74 -18.37
C GLU A 279 18.69 -19.31 -18.49
N ASN A 280 17.82 -18.31 -18.47
CA ASN A 280 18.24 -16.92 -18.64
C ASN A 280 18.58 -16.23 -17.31
N ASN A 281 18.21 -16.80 -16.17
CA ASN A 281 18.46 -16.27 -14.83
C ASN A 281 18.19 -14.75 -14.72
N THR A 282 17.05 -14.30 -15.27
CA THR A 282 16.66 -12.89 -15.28
C THR A 282 15.33 -12.65 -14.58
N PRO A 283 15.18 -11.57 -13.79
CA PRO A 283 13.93 -11.25 -13.11
C PRO A 283 12.90 -10.56 -14.02
N PHE A 284 13.25 -10.26 -15.29
CA PHE A 284 12.47 -9.32 -16.10
C PHE A 284 11.08 -9.83 -16.45
N LEU A 285 10.92 -11.12 -16.77
CA LEU A 285 9.61 -11.68 -17.08
C LEU A 285 8.69 -11.62 -15.86
N PHE A 286 9.19 -12.01 -14.69
CA PHE A 286 8.49 -11.94 -13.43
C PHE A 286 8.09 -10.48 -13.09
N ARG A 287 9.02 -9.54 -13.14
CA ARG A 287 8.78 -8.10 -12.91
C ARG A 287 7.75 -7.55 -13.87
N SER A 288 7.80 -7.93 -15.13
CA SER A 288 6.81 -7.55 -16.12
C SER A 288 5.40 -7.96 -15.71
N CYS A 289 5.21 -9.20 -15.24
CA CYS A 289 3.92 -9.67 -14.75
C CYS A 289 3.49 -8.93 -13.46
N LEU A 290 4.42 -8.71 -12.55
CA LEU A 290 4.15 -7.96 -11.31
C LEU A 290 3.66 -6.53 -11.61
N TYR A 291 4.34 -5.80 -12.48
CA TYR A 291 3.94 -4.43 -12.85
C TYR A 291 2.61 -4.40 -13.61
N GLN A 292 2.30 -5.41 -14.43
CA GLN A 292 1.00 -5.54 -15.07
C GLN A 292 -0.12 -5.78 -14.03
N ILE A 293 0.13 -6.58 -12.98
CA ILE A 293 -0.82 -6.75 -11.87
C ILE A 293 -1.03 -5.43 -11.12
N MET A 294 0.03 -4.67 -10.88
CA MET A 294 -0.08 -3.36 -10.24
C MET A 294 -0.95 -2.39 -11.04
N GLU A 295 -0.81 -2.38 -12.37
CA GLU A 295 -1.69 -1.61 -13.26
C GLU A 295 -3.15 -2.12 -13.24
N LEU A 296 -3.36 -3.42 -13.09
CA LEU A 296 -4.71 -3.98 -12.94
C LEU A 296 -5.38 -3.55 -11.65
N ILE A 297 -4.65 -3.48 -10.52
CA ILE A 297 -5.16 -2.96 -9.25
C ILE A 297 -5.63 -1.52 -9.42
N ARG A 298 -4.81 -0.66 -10.05
CA ARG A 298 -5.15 0.75 -10.32
C ARG A 298 -6.37 0.87 -11.23
N TRP A 299 -6.40 0.13 -12.33
CA TRP A 299 -7.53 0.10 -13.24
C TRP A 299 -8.83 -0.35 -12.55
N TYR A 300 -8.75 -1.40 -11.72
CA TYR A 300 -9.91 -1.89 -10.97
C TYR A 300 -10.45 -0.80 -10.02
N LYS A 301 -9.59 -0.16 -9.23
CA LYS A 301 -9.99 0.93 -8.31
C LYS A 301 -10.57 2.14 -9.04
N ASP A 302 -10.02 2.52 -10.18
CA ASP A 302 -10.58 3.59 -11.02
C ASP A 302 -11.97 3.20 -11.57
N THR A 303 -12.14 1.94 -11.97
CA THR A 303 -13.43 1.41 -12.45
C THR A 303 -14.46 1.39 -11.33
N GLU A 304 -14.10 0.90 -10.13
CA GLU A 304 -14.94 0.91 -8.93
C GLU A 304 -15.38 2.35 -8.58
N LYS A 305 -14.46 3.31 -8.59
CA LYS A 305 -14.75 4.72 -8.38
C LYS A 305 -15.75 5.26 -9.40
N LYS A 306 -15.58 4.94 -10.70
CA LYS A 306 -16.51 5.33 -11.76
C LYS A 306 -17.90 4.72 -11.56
N MET A 307 -18.00 3.52 -11.01
CA MET A 307 -19.29 2.90 -10.65
C MET A 307 -19.94 3.62 -9.48
N LEU A 308 -19.20 3.95 -8.44
CA LEU A 308 -19.69 4.75 -7.30
C LEU A 308 -20.20 6.13 -7.74
N GLU A 309 -19.49 6.79 -8.66
CA GLU A 309 -19.87 8.06 -9.27
C GLU A 309 -21.02 7.93 -10.31
N ARG A 310 -21.55 6.72 -10.53
CA ARG A 310 -22.57 6.38 -11.55
C ARG A 310 -22.17 6.73 -12.98
N LYS A 311 -20.88 6.87 -13.25
CA LYS A 311 -20.33 7.03 -14.61
C LYS A 311 -20.32 5.71 -15.36
N LEU A 312 -20.21 4.60 -14.63
CA LEU A 312 -20.40 3.24 -15.14
C LEU A 312 -21.52 2.56 -14.34
N ILE A 313 -22.42 1.87 -15.02
CA ILE A 313 -23.58 1.20 -14.40
C ILE A 313 -23.46 -0.31 -14.66
N PRO A 314 -23.24 -1.12 -13.62
CA PRO A 314 -23.21 -2.57 -13.74
C PRO A 314 -24.55 -3.15 -14.25
N PRO A 315 -24.55 -4.30 -14.92
CA PRO A 315 -23.40 -5.07 -15.32
C PRO A 315 -22.62 -4.38 -16.44
N LEU A 316 -21.26 -4.45 -16.37
CA LEU A 316 -20.36 -3.82 -17.35
C LEU A 316 -20.09 -4.71 -18.56
N TYR A 317 -21.00 -5.62 -18.85
CA TYR A 317 -20.97 -6.54 -19.98
C TYR A 317 -22.37 -6.71 -20.59
N THR A 318 -22.41 -7.33 -21.75
CA THR A 318 -23.64 -7.77 -22.42
C THR A 318 -23.57 -9.26 -22.67
N ILE A 319 -24.74 -9.91 -22.75
CA ILE A 319 -24.87 -11.35 -23.08
C ILE A 319 -25.76 -11.48 -24.29
N ASP A 320 -25.22 -12.04 -25.38
CA ASP A 320 -25.97 -12.42 -26.58
C ASP A 320 -26.67 -13.76 -26.31
N ARG A 321 -28.00 -13.73 -26.19
CA ARG A 321 -28.81 -14.87 -25.84
C ARG A 321 -28.85 -15.93 -26.95
N GLU A 322 -28.70 -15.55 -28.21
CA GLU A 322 -28.72 -16.50 -29.32
C GLU A 322 -27.43 -17.33 -29.35
N LYS A 323 -26.29 -16.72 -29.15
CA LYS A 323 -25.00 -17.44 -29.02
C LYS A 323 -24.95 -18.36 -27.81
N LYS A 324 -25.52 -17.95 -26.67
CA LYS A 324 -25.65 -18.80 -25.48
C LYS A 324 -26.43 -20.08 -25.75
N TYR A 325 -27.49 -19.98 -26.52
CA TYR A 325 -28.33 -21.14 -26.86
C TYR A 325 -27.61 -22.15 -27.76
N GLN A 326 -26.83 -21.66 -28.74
CA GLN A 326 -26.03 -22.50 -29.63
C GLN A 326 -24.87 -23.21 -28.91
N SER A 327 -24.19 -22.52 -27.96
CA SER A 327 -23.12 -23.11 -27.14
C SER A 327 -23.67 -24.27 -26.29
N ASN A 328 -24.80 -24.09 -25.61
CA ASN A 328 -25.43 -25.15 -24.81
C ASN A 328 -25.87 -26.36 -25.65
N LYS A 329 -26.34 -26.12 -26.87
CA LYS A 329 -26.77 -27.16 -27.76
C LYS A 329 -25.61 -28.02 -28.31
N ASN A 330 -24.45 -27.40 -28.51
CA ASN A 330 -23.22 -28.09 -28.90
C ASN A 330 -22.63 -28.92 -27.75
N SER A 331 -22.63 -28.38 -26.51
CA SER A 331 -22.19 -29.11 -25.32
C SER A 331 -23.05 -30.36 -25.05
N GLN A 332 -24.38 -30.28 -25.24
CA GLN A 332 -25.29 -31.42 -25.07
C GLN A 332 -25.14 -32.49 -26.17
N ARG A 333 -24.74 -32.10 -27.38
CA ARG A 333 -24.47 -33.07 -28.46
C ARG A 333 -23.18 -33.86 -28.21
N ILE A 334 -22.18 -33.27 -27.60
CA ILE A 334 -20.90 -33.96 -27.28
C ILE A 334 -21.11 -34.97 -26.16
N THR A 335 -21.93 -34.66 -25.16
CA THR A 335 -22.24 -35.58 -24.03
C THR A 335 -23.22 -36.72 -24.43
N SER A 336 -23.97 -36.59 -25.51
CA SER A 336 -24.87 -37.63 -25.98
C SER A 336 -24.24 -38.56 -27.03
N SER A 337 -22.98 -38.32 -27.42
CA SER A 337 -22.21 -39.12 -28.39
C SER A 337 -21.02 -39.86 -27.76
N MET A 338 -20.92 -39.85 -26.42
CA MET A 338 -20.08 -40.73 -25.62
C MET A 338 -20.94 -41.74 -24.87
#